data_cfb430423cbe8957b9344615233c8319
#
_entry.id   cfb430423cbe8957b9344615233c8319
#
_cell.length_a   1.000
_cell.length_b   1.000
_cell.length_c   1.000
_cell.angle_alpha   90.00
_cell.angle_beta   90.00
_cell.angle_gamma   90.00
#
_symmetry.space_group_name_H-M   'P 1'
#
loop_
_entity.id
_entity.type
_entity.pdbx_description
1 polymer ?
#
loop_
_entity_poly.entity_id
_entity_poly.type
_entity_poly.pdbx_seq_one_letter_code
_entity_poly.pdbx_strand_id
1 'polypeptide(L)'
;MSSIKLRVVVALSGLALACAAQAQQTAAPKKAAAKVDRVAAEFEKFNKMMAEASPAELFEAKGEELWKAKRGPKNASLEKCDLGLGPGVVKGAYVKMPRYFADAGQMMDAERRIVYCMVTLQGFKEADLAKKPFSNGAYVPAPVALVTYVAAQSRGMKIAVPQKHAMEREAYKIGEEIFNYRAGPWDFSCASCHGEDGKRIRTQNLPNLSKKEGANRAFQGWPGYRMTGGLMHTLQWRMNDCFRQQRFPEPGYASETIADLLTYMGVNANGNRYSGPGIKR
;
A
#
# COMPACT_ATOMS: atom_id res chain seq x y z
N MET A 1 -83.35 9.25 41.03
CA MET A 1 -82.89 7.97 40.43
C MET A 1 -81.39 7.98 40.42
N SER A 2 -80.85 7.25 41.33
CA SER A 2 -79.42 7.32 41.80
C SER A 2 -78.57 6.28 41.06
N SER A 3 -77.49 6.73 40.43
CA SER A 3 -76.55 5.84 39.79
C SER A 3 -75.25 5.70 40.68
N ILE A 4 -75.12 4.59 41.25
CA ILE A 4 -73.91 4.19 42.06
C ILE A 4 -72.72 3.96 41.13
N LYS A 5 -71.66 4.73 41.30
CA LYS A 5 -70.39 4.47 40.62
C LYS A 5 -69.51 3.57 41.49
N LEU A 6 -69.33 2.33 41.08
CA LEU A 6 -68.41 1.38 41.66
C LEU A 6 -66.98 1.71 41.19
N ARG A 7 -66.09 2.11 42.11
CA ARG A 7 -64.65 2.27 41.82
C ARG A 7 -63.95 0.97 42.22
N VAL A 8 -63.48 0.25 41.20
CA VAL A 8 -62.59 -0.88 41.40
C VAL A 8 -61.16 -0.35 41.40
N VAL A 9 -60.51 -0.42 42.54
CA VAL A 9 -59.07 -0.17 42.65
C VAL A 9 -58.32 -1.48 42.45
N VAL A 10 -57.69 -1.62 41.31
CA VAL A 10 -56.75 -2.72 41.03
C VAL A 10 -55.36 -2.30 41.44
N ALA A 11 -54.86 -2.83 42.51
CA ALA A 11 -53.46 -2.71 42.93
C ALA A 11 -52.62 -3.71 42.13
N LEU A 12 -51.89 -3.23 41.14
CA LEU A 12 -50.89 -3.99 40.40
C LEU A 12 -49.55 -3.89 41.12
N SER A 13 -49.22 -4.94 41.89
CA SER A 13 -47.88 -5.14 42.43
C SER A 13 -46.94 -5.60 41.34
N GLY A 14 -46.25 -4.65 40.71
CA GLY A 14 -45.22 -4.92 39.70
C GLY A 14 -43.91 -5.38 40.36
N LEU A 15 -43.66 -6.69 40.38
CA LEU A 15 -42.35 -7.23 40.67
C LEU A 15 -41.41 -6.98 39.48
N ALA A 16 -40.59 -5.94 39.59
CA ALA A 16 -39.52 -5.68 38.62
C ALA A 16 -38.37 -6.65 38.90
N LEU A 17 -38.27 -7.76 38.16
CA LEU A 17 -37.04 -8.53 38.05
C LEU A 17 -36.03 -7.76 37.21
N ALA A 18 -35.10 -7.11 37.86
CA ALA A 18 -33.92 -6.55 37.24
C ALA A 18 -32.96 -7.71 36.90
N CYS A 19 -33.01 -8.25 35.68
CA CYS A 19 -31.94 -9.09 35.13
C CYS A 19 -30.72 -8.20 34.84
N ALA A 20 -29.84 -8.06 35.82
CA ALA A 20 -28.50 -7.53 35.61
C ALA A 20 -27.69 -8.61 34.87
N ALA A 21 -27.68 -8.54 33.53
CA ALA A 21 -26.72 -9.27 32.71
C ALA A 21 -25.34 -8.65 32.95
N GLN A 22 -24.60 -9.15 33.92
CA GLN A 22 -23.18 -8.89 34.06
C GLN A 22 -22.48 -9.55 32.87
N ALA A 23 -22.13 -8.74 31.87
CA ALA A 23 -21.18 -9.14 30.85
C ALA A 23 -19.84 -9.40 31.53
N GLN A 24 -19.55 -10.63 31.88
CA GLN A 24 -18.22 -11.07 32.26
C GLN A 24 -17.32 -10.88 31.05
N GLN A 25 -16.62 -9.74 30.99
CA GLN A 25 -15.45 -9.61 30.18
C GLN A 25 -14.40 -10.59 30.73
N THR A 26 -14.37 -11.77 30.17
CA THR A 26 -13.29 -12.73 30.44
C THR A 26 -12.03 -12.14 29.85
N ALA A 27 -11.22 -11.50 30.68
CA ALA A 27 -9.87 -11.10 30.34
C ALA A 27 -9.14 -12.33 29.83
N ALA A 28 -8.65 -12.27 28.60
CA ALA A 28 -7.86 -13.36 28.02
C ALA A 28 -6.72 -13.73 28.99
N PRO A 29 -6.46 -15.00 29.23
CA PRO A 29 -5.51 -15.42 30.25
C PRO A 29 -4.12 -14.81 29.91
N LYS A 30 -3.49 -14.18 30.89
CA LYS A 30 -2.16 -13.52 30.77
C LYS A 30 -1.09 -14.40 30.10
N LYS A 31 -1.18 -15.73 30.24
CA LYS A 31 -0.32 -16.70 29.58
C LYS A 31 -0.49 -16.73 28.03
N ALA A 32 -1.70 -16.50 27.50
CA ALA A 32 -1.93 -16.46 26.07
C ALA A 32 -1.38 -15.17 25.46
N ALA A 33 -1.53 -14.03 26.10
CA ALA A 33 -0.94 -12.77 25.70
C ALA A 33 0.59 -12.84 25.68
N ALA A 34 1.24 -13.37 26.72
CA ALA A 34 2.69 -13.55 26.79
C ALA A 34 3.23 -14.51 25.69
N LYS A 35 2.44 -15.52 25.29
CA LYS A 35 2.82 -16.42 24.18
C LYS A 35 2.71 -15.73 22.82
N VAL A 36 1.70 -14.90 22.61
CA VAL A 36 1.54 -14.09 21.40
C VAL A 36 2.67 -13.08 21.26
N ASP A 37 3.07 -12.42 22.34
CA ASP A 37 4.17 -11.47 22.36
C ASP A 37 5.53 -12.12 22.01
N ARG A 38 5.78 -13.32 22.54
CA ARG A 38 7.00 -14.08 22.19
C ARG A 38 7.04 -14.46 20.72
N VAL A 39 5.94 -14.93 20.15
CA VAL A 39 5.85 -15.27 18.74
C VAL A 39 6.05 -14.03 17.88
N ALA A 40 5.45 -12.91 18.25
CA ALA A 40 5.64 -11.64 17.55
C ALA A 40 7.11 -11.18 17.58
N ALA A 41 7.78 -11.27 18.74
CA ALA A 41 9.18 -10.93 18.91
C ALA A 41 10.12 -11.83 18.05
N GLU A 42 9.86 -13.13 18.00
CA GLU A 42 10.64 -14.04 17.13
C GLU A 42 10.42 -13.75 15.65
N PHE A 43 9.22 -13.39 15.22
CA PHE A 43 8.98 -12.94 13.86
C PHE A 43 9.69 -11.62 13.55
N GLU A 44 9.72 -10.69 14.47
CA GLU A 44 10.45 -9.43 14.30
C GLU A 44 11.96 -9.66 14.19
N LYS A 45 12.53 -10.52 15.05
CA LYS A 45 13.93 -10.93 14.99
C LYS A 45 14.27 -11.62 13.66
N PHE A 46 13.43 -12.56 13.23
CA PHE A 46 13.58 -13.20 11.93
C PHE A 46 13.52 -12.20 10.78
N ASN A 47 12.56 -11.28 10.78
CA ASN A 47 12.45 -10.24 9.77
C ASN A 47 13.67 -9.32 9.74
N LYS A 48 14.23 -8.99 10.91
CA LYS A 48 15.46 -8.19 11.01
C LYS A 48 16.66 -8.94 10.42
N MET A 49 16.83 -10.21 10.81
CA MET A 49 17.91 -11.06 10.27
C MET A 49 17.80 -11.21 8.75
N MET A 50 16.59 -11.42 8.23
CA MET A 50 16.34 -11.49 6.78
C MET A 50 16.57 -10.16 6.08
N ALA A 51 16.36 -9.03 6.76
CA ALA A 51 16.62 -7.71 6.22
C ALA A 51 18.11 -7.41 6.07
N GLU A 52 18.94 -7.97 6.95
CA GLU A 52 20.42 -7.84 6.91
C GLU A 52 21.06 -8.61 5.75
N ALA A 53 20.36 -9.62 5.19
CA ALA A 53 20.81 -10.40 4.02
C ALA A 53 19.72 -10.39 2.93
N SER A 54 19.17 -9.23 2.65
CA SER A 54 18.00 -9.11 1.79
C SER A 54 18.32 -9.39 0.33
N PRO A 55 17.66 -10.37 -0.32
CA PRO A 55 17.78 -10.56 -1.76
C PRO A 55 17.44 -9.32 -2.60
N ALA A 56 16.77 -8.30 -2.00
CA ALA A 56 16.49 -7.04 -2.65
C ALA A 56 17.76 -6.31 -3.12
N GLU A 57 18.90 -6.51 -2.44
CA GLU A 57 20.18 -5.88 -2.81
C GLU A 57 20.64 -6.27 -4.22
N LEU A 58 20.36 -7.49 -4.66
CA LEU A 58 20.67 -7.92 -6.03
C LEU A 58 19.87 -7.10 -7.07
N PHE A 59 18.62 -6.78 -6.74
CA PHE A 59 17.76 -5.97 -7.61
C PHE A 59 18.10 -4.48 -7.52
N GLU A 60 18.58 -4.01 -6.38
CA GLU A 60 19.11 -2.65 -6.21
C GLU A 60 20.35 -2.46 -7.11
N ALA A 61 21.31 -3.38 -7.05
CA ALA A 61 22.50 -3.36 -7.89
C ALA A 61 22.16 -3.45 -9.39
N LYS A 62 21.22 -4.33 -9.76
CA LYS A 62 20.74 -4.42 -11.14
C LYS A 62 20.04 -3.15 -11.58
N GLY A 63 19.25 -2.52 -10.72
CA GLY A 63 18.59 -1.25 -10.99
C GLY A 63 19.60 -0.12 -11.20
N GLU A 64 20.67 -0.07 -10.41
CA GLU A 64 21.75 0.91 -10.57
C GLU A 64 22.50 0.73 -11.91
N GLU A 65 22.83 -0.53 -12.26
CA GLU A 65 23.41 -0.85 -13.57
C GLU A 65 22.51 -0.32 -14.71
N LEU A 66 21.21 -0.65 -14.65
CA LEU A 66 20.25 -0.24 -15.66
C LEU A 66 20.02 1.27 -15.74
N TRP A 67 20.16 1.97 -14.62
CA TRP A 67 20.05 3.45 -14.54
C TRP A 67 21.17 4.13 -15.33
N LYS A 68 22.40 3.62 -15.20
CA LYS A 68 23.61 4.16 -15.85
C LYS A 68 23.81 3.66 -17.27
N ALA A 69 23.27 2.50 -17.60
CA ALA A 69 23.45 1.88 -18.90
C ALA A 69 22.78 2.66 -20.02
N LYS A 70 23.47 2.87 -21.13
CA LYS A 70 22.87 3.35 -22.38
C LYS A 70 22.05 2.25 -23.02
N ARG A 71 20.74 2.47 -23.19
CA ARG A 71 19.77 1.48 -23.63
C ARG A 71 18.73 2.06 -24.59
N GLY A 72 17.96 1.15 -25.19
CA GLY A 72 16.86 1.51 -26.08
C GLY A 72 17.31 2.10 -27.42
N PRO A 73 16.34 2.39 -28.31
CA PRO A 73 16.62 2.93 -29.63
C PRO A 73 17.43 4.22 -29.66
N LYS A 74 17.30 5.05 -28.60
CA LYS A 74 18.05 6.31 -28.50
C LYS A 74 19.43 6.17 -27.84
N ASN A 75 19.84 4.94 -27.46
CA ASN A 75 21.13 4.64 -26.84
C ASN A 75 21.47 5.61 -25.70
N ALA A 76 20.53 5.86 -24.78
CA ALA A 76 20.64 6.82 -23.69
C ALA A 76 20.52 6.15 -22.32
N SER A 77 21.21 6.74 -21.31
CA SER A 77 21.03 6.37 -19.91
C SER A 77 19.83 7.08 -19.28
N LEU A 78 19.44 6.66 -18.06
CA LEU A 78 18.40 7.34 -17.28
C LEU A 78 18.93 8.45 -16.36
N GLU A 79 20.23 8.76 -16.42
CA GLU A 79 20.87 9.76 -15.55
C GLU A 79 20.34 11.18 -15.73
N LYS A 80 19.57 11.45 -16.79
CA LYS A 80 18.85 12.71 -17.00
C LYS A 80 17.38 12.64 -16.62
N CYS A 81 16.88 11.50 -16.14
CA CYS A 81 15.49 11.37 -15.72
C CYS A 81 15.24 12.23 -14.49
N ASP A 82 14.26 13.13 -14.58
CA ASP A 82 13.80 13.92 -13.43
C ASP A 82 12.73 13.13 -12.68
N LEU A 83 13.06 12.73 -11.47
CA LEU A 83 12.15 12.05 -10.54
C LEU A 83 11.38 13.05 -9.64
N GLY A 84 11.31 14.30 -10.05
CA GLY A 84 10.61 15.39 -9.36
C GLY A 84 11.47 16.16 -8.35
N LEU A 85 12.79 15.92 -8.37
CA LEU A 85 13.78 16.65 -7.56
C LEU A 85 14.84 17.33 -8.41
N GLY A 86 14.66 17.32 -9.72
CA GLY A 86 15.61 17.76 -10.74
C GLY A 86 16.24 16.56 -11.49
N PRO A 87 16.74 16.81 -12.72
CA PRO A 87 17.33 15.78 -13.56
C PRO A 87 18.44 14.99 -12.85
N GLY A 88 18.33 13.66 -12.85
CA GLY A 88 19.33 12.76 -12.27
C GLY A 88 19.33 12.65 -10.74
N VAL A 89 18.52 13.42 -10.03
CA VAL A 89 18.45 13.37 -8.57
C VAL A 89 17.61 12.17 -8.13
N VAL A 90 18.27 11.11 -7.68
CA VAL A 90 17.64 9.85 -7.24
C VAL A 90 17.37 9.86 -5.74
N LYS A 91 18.32 10.40 -4.94
CA LYS A 91 18.27 10.37 -3.49
C LYS A 91 17.02 11.08 -2.95
N GLY A 92 16.17 10.33 -2.23
CA GLY A 92 14.96 10.88 -1.61
C GLY A 92 13.78 11.06 -2.57
N ALA A 93 13.90 10.66 -3.84
CA ALA A 93 12.82 10.80 -4.81
C ALA A 93 11.62 9.87 -4.49
N TYR A 94 11.89 8.62 -4.15
CA TYR A 94 10.82 7.63 -3.90
C TYR A 94 9.85 8.05 -2.78
N VAL A 95 10.36 8.59 -1.69
CA VAL A 95 9.53 9.00 -0.54
C VAL A 95 8.70 10.27 -0.80
N LYS A 96 8.87 10.90 -1.96
CA LYS A 96 8.11 12.05 -2.43
C LYS A 96 7.23 11.72 -3.64
N MET A 97 6.97 10.44 -3.85
CA MET A 97 6.05 9.94 -4.88
C MET A 97 4.92 9.12 -4.26
N PRO A 98 3.74 9.10 -4.89
CA PRO A 98 3.36 9.77 -6.14
C PRO A 98 3.34 11.29 -6.06
N ARG A 99 3.47 11.96 -7.22
CA ARG A 99 3.37 13.40 -7.36
C ARG A 99 2.95 13.82 -8.77
N TYR A 100 2.58 15.07 -8.92
CA TYR A 100 2.34 15.67 -10.23
C TYR A 100 3.66 15.99 -10.95
N PHE A 101 3.73 15.65 -12.24
CA PHE A 101 4.83 15.95 -13.14
C PHE A 101 4.35 16.85 -14.27
N ALA A 102 4.78 18.11 -14.27
CA ALA A 102 4.33 19.11 -15.21
C ALA A 102 4.76 18.81 -16.67
N ASP A 103 5.91 18.17 -16.86
CA ASP A 103 6.41 17.75 -18.17
C ASP A 103 5.59 16.63 -18.83
N ALA A 104 4.81 15.92 -18.03
CA ALA A 104 3.90 14.88 -18.49
C ALA A 104 2.42 15.26 -18.33
N GLY A 105 2.11 16.31 -17.57
CA GLY A 105 0.76 16.78 -17.31
C GLY A 105 -0.09 15.82 -16.45
N GLN A 106 0.53 14.90 -15.65
CA GLN A 106 -0.20 13.84 -14.96
C GLN A 106 0.44 13.44 -13.63
N MET A 107 -0.36 12.77 -12.80
CA MET A 107 0.11 12.11 -11.58
C MET A 107 0.90 10.85 -11.91
N MET A 108 2.05 10.69 -11.29
CA MET A 108 2.87 9.48 -11.46
C MET A 108 3.44 9.00 -10.14
N ASP A 109 3.40 7.69 -9.93
CA ASP A 109 4.24 7.01 -8.96
C ASP A 109 5.64 6.72 -9.52
N ALA A 110 6.50 6.10 -8.75
CA ALA A 110 7.87 5.84 -9.16
C ALA A 110 7.98 4.95 -10.39
N GLU A 111 7.15 3.91 -10.50
CA GLU A 111 7.20 2.98 -11.63
C GLU A 111 6.72 3.64 -12.93
N ARG A 112 5.58 4.33 -12.87
CA ARG A 112 5.05 5.08 -14.01
C ARG A 112 6.04 6.14 -14.49
N ARG A 113 6.70 6.88 -13.56
CA ARG A 113 7.71 7.88 -13.91
C ARG A 113 8.94 7.27 -14.56
N ILE A 114 9.41 6.12 -14.07
CA ILE A 114 10.53 5.39 -14.69
C ILE A 114 10.16 4.92 -16.10
N VAL A 115 8.97 4.34 -16.29
CA VAL A 115 8.46 3.96 -17.62
C VAL A 115 8.44 5.18 -18.54
N TYR A 116 7.92 6.32 -18.09
CA TYR A 116 7.91 7.57 -18.84
C TYR A 116 9.33 8.01 -19.26
N CYS A 117 10.31 7.95 -18.36
CA CYS A 117 11.71 8.25 -18.69
C CYS A 117 12.31 7.23 -19.68
N MET A 118 11.98 5.95 -19.55
CA MET A 118 12.43 4.94 -20.52
C MET A 118 11.87 5.19 -21.92
N VAL A 119 10.62 5.64 -22.02
CA VAL A 119 9.99 6.03 -23.29
C VAL A 119 10.63 7.31 -23.85
N THR A 120 10.70 8.34 -23.06
CA THR A 120 11.12 9.68 -23.53
C THR A 120 12.63 9.78 -23.78
N LEU A 121 13.46 9.26 -22.87
CA LEU A 121 14.93 9.34 -22.97
C LEU A 121 15.54 8.20 -23.77
N GLN A 122 15.07 6.97 -23.57
CA GLN A 122 15.64 5.76 -24.20
C GLN A 122 14.91 5.33 -25.46
N GLY A 123 13.68 5.80 -25.70
CA GLY A 123 12.91 5.50 -26.91
C GLY A 123 12.23 4.13 -26.91
N PHE A 124 12.04 3.51 -25.74
CA PHE A 124 11.25 2.29 -25.64
C PHE A 124 9.77 2.56 -25.93
N LYS A 125 9.04 1.53 -26.34
CA LYS A 125 7.58 1.60 -26.46
C LYS A 125 6.96 1.30 -25.09
N GLU A 126 6.01 2.12 -24.66
CA GLU A 126 5.34 1.96 -23.36
C GLU A 126 4.68 0.58 -23.23
N ALA A 127 4.00 0.10 -24.30
CA ALA A 127 3.37 -1.21 -24.33
C ALA A 127 4.33 -2.39 -24.07
N ASP A 128 5.63 -2.21 -24.31
CA ASP A 128 6.63 -3.23 -24.02
C ASP A 128 7.11 -3.21 -22.57
N LEU A 129 6.98 -2.07 -21.88
CA LEU A 129 7.44 -1.84 -20.53
C LEU A 129 6.34 -2.06 -19.49
N ALA A 130 5.11 -1.61 -19.79
CA ALA A 130 3.95 -1.65 -18.88
C ALA A 130 3.13 -2.95 -19.02
N LYS A 131 3.77 -4.07 -19.30
CA LYS A 131 3.09 -5.37 -19.37
C LYS A 131 2.67 -5.86 -18.00
N LYS A 132 1.46 -6.46 -17.93
CA LYS A 132 0.99 -7.12 -16.70
C LYS A 132 2.02 -8.17 -16.25
N PRO A 133 2.57 -8.07 -15.04
CA PRO A 133 3.70 -8.90 -14.61
C PRO A 133 3.29 -10.28 -14.07
N PHE A 134 1.99 -10.61 -14.02
CA PHE A 134 1.49 -11.80 -13.33
C PHE A 134 1.80 -13.12 -14.02
N SER A 135 2.15 -13.09 -15.30
CA SER A 135 2.42 -14.29 -16.13
C SER A 135 3.91 -14.44 -16.51
N ASN A 136 4.79 -13.60 -16.01
CA ASN A 136 6.16 -13.50 -16.52
C ASN A 136 7.16 -14.49 -15.90
N GLY A 137 6.70 -15.46 -15.10
CA GLY A 137 7.59 -16.46 -14.51
C GLY A 137 8.68 -15.84 -13.60
N ALA A 138 9.91 -16.33 -13.75
CA ALA A 138 11.05 -15.90 -12.92
C ALA A 138 11.72 -14.58 -13.39
N TYR A 139 11.15 -13.88 -14.36
CA TYR A 139 11.74 -12.66 -14.90
C TYR A 139 11.25 -11.41 -14.17
N VAL A 140 12.19 -10.59 -13.69
CA VAL A 140 11.90 -9.27 -13.13
C VAL A 140 12.08 -8.21 -14.22
N PRO A 141 11.02 -7.49 -14.62
CA PRO A 141 11.12 -6.45 -15.62
C PRO A 141 12.08 -5.33 -15.22
N ALA A 142 12.74 -4.71 -16.20
CA ALA A 142 13.66 -3.61 -15.95
C ALA A 142 13.06 -2.46 -15.11
N PRO A 143 11.80 -2.02 -15.31
CA PRO A 143 11.18 -1.01 -14.46
C PRO A 143 11.18 -1.38 -12.98
N VAL A 144 10.95 -2.66 -12.63
CA VAL A 144 10.92 -3.13 -11.23
C VAL A 144 12.30 -3.01 -10.58
N ALA A 145 13.38 -3.40 -11.26
CA ALA A 145 14.73 -3.26 -10.75
C ALA A 145 15.11 -1.76 -10.60
N LEU A 146 14.75 -0.92 -11.56
CA LEU A 146 14.97 0.53 -11.53
C LEU A 146 14.23 1.19 -10.36
N VAL A 147 12.95 0.85 -10.14
CA VAL A 147 12.18 1.33 -8.97
C VAL A 147 12.83 0.88 -7.68
N THR A 148 13.35 -0.35 -7.63
CA THR A 148 14.03 -0.89 -6.44
C THR A 148 15.27 -0.07 -6.10
N TYR A 149 16.10 0.26 -7.10
CA TYR A 149 17.25 1.13 -6.94
C TYR A 149 16.85 2.52 -6.44
N VAL A 150 15.89 3.18 -7.11
CA VAL A 150 15.41 4.52 -6.72
C VAL A 150 14.86 4.53 -5.29
N ALA A 151 14.14 3.48 -4.92
CA ALA A 151 13.58 3.34 -3.59
C ALA A 151 14.67 3.14 -2.52
N ALA A 152 15.71 2.34 -2.81
CA ALA A 152 16.85 2.14 -1.92
C ALA A 152 17.55 3.45 -1.55
N GLN A 153 17.64 4.39 -2.52
CA GLN A 153 18.23 5.72 -2.30
C GLN A 153 17.38 6.64 -1.37
N SER A 154 16.22 6.16 -0.96
CA SER A 154 15.34 6.86 0.01
C SER A 154 15.29 6.20 1.38
N ARG A 155 16.06 5.12 1.61
CA ARG A 155 16.07 4.35 2.88
C ARG A 155 16.37 5.25 4.08
N GLY A 156 15.59 5.13 5.15
CA GLY A 156 15.70 5.94 6.36
C GLY A 156 15.08 7.34 6.30
N MET A 157 14.68 7.80 5.12
CA MET A 157 14.06 9.12 4.94
C MET A 157 12.58 9.11 5.34
N LYS A 158 12.05 10.29 5.68
CA LYS A 158 10.62 10.44 5.96
C LYS A 158 9.82 10.42 4.66
N ILE A 159 8.73 9.67 4.67
CA ILE A 159 7.72 9.70 3.60
C ILE A 159 7.10 11.11 3.60
N ALA A 160 7.05 11.74 2.44
CA ALA A 160 6.62 13.13 2.27
C ALA A 160 5.95 13.32 0.89
N VAL A 161 4.92 12.50 0.61
CA VAL A 161 4.11 12.60 -0.60
C VAL A 161 3.45 13.98 -0.66
N PRO A 162 3.69 14.77 -1.72
CA PRO A 162 3.26 16.16 -1.75
C PRO A 162 1.75 16.32 -1.94
N GLN A 163 1.22 17.45 -1.44
CA GLN A 163 -0.16 17.89 -1.60
C GLN A 163 -0.22 19.39 -1.95
N LYS A 164 0.81 19.90 -2.61
CA LYS A 164 0.91 21.34 -2.92
C LYS A 164 0.18 21.69 -4.22
N HIS A 165 0.32 20.86 -5.25
CA HIS A 165 -0.35 21.06 -6.52
C HIS A 165 -1.84 20.65 -6.46
N ALA A 166 -2.71 21.29 -7.26
CA ALA A 166 -4.14 20.95 -7.30
C ALA A 166 -4.37 19.49 -7.70
N MET A 167 -3.63 19.01 -8.71
CA MET A 167 -3.70 17.61 -9.15
C MET A 167 -3.30 16.60 -8.07
N GLU A 168 -2.37 16.96 -7.17
CA GLU A 168 -1.97 16.09 -6.05
C GLU A 168 -3.08 15.94 -5.03
N ARG A 169 -3.80 17.04 -4.75
CA ARG A 169 -4.97 17.02 -3.85
C ARG A 169 -6.16 16.29 -4.47
N GLU A 170 -6.34 16.44 -5.77
CA GLU A 170 -7.40 15.73 -6.50
C GLU A 170 -7.09 14.22 -6.56
N ALA A 171 -5.86 13.84 -6.88
CA ALA A 171 -5.40 12.46 -6.84
C ALA A 171 -5.59 11.80 -5.46
N TYR A 172 -5.41 12.55 -4.38
CA TYR A 172 -5.71 12.06 -3.03
C TYR A 172 -7.20 11.72 -2.87
N LYS A 173 -8.10 12.61 -3.32
CA LYS A 173 -9.56 12.39 -3.23
C LYS A 173 -10.01 11.22 -4.09
N ILE A 174 -9.55 11.18 -5.35
CA ILE A 174 -9.82 10.06 -6.26
C ILE A 174 -9.30 8.75 -5.66
N GLY A 175 -8.10 8.75 -5.10
CA GLY A 175 -7.52 7.59 -4.43
C GLY A 175 -8.34 7.12 -3.21
N GLU A 176 -8.91 8.06 -2.43
CA GLU A 176 -9.83 7.77 -1.34
C GLU A 176 -11.15 7.17 -1.84
N GLU A 177 -11.69 7.71 -2.93
CA GLU A 177 -12.90 7.18 -3.58
C GLU A 177 -12.66 5.76 -4.09
N ILE A 178 -11.55 5.51 -4.79
CA ILE A 178 -11.14 4.17 -5.26
C ILE A 178 -11.00 3.21 -4.07
N PHE A 179 -10.38 3.65 -2.97
CA PHE A 179 -10.19 2.85 -1.77
C PHE A 179 -11.51 2.37 -1.16
N ASN A 180 -12.53 3.20 -1.21
CA ASN A 180 -13.86 2.93 -0.65
C ASN A 180 -14.84 2.33 -1.67
N TYR A 181 -14.54 2.40 -2.98
CA TYR A 181 -15.43 1.95 -4.04
C TYR A 181 -15.63 0.43 -4.00
N ARG A 182 -16.89 0.02 -3.85
CA ARG A 182 -17.29 -1.39 -3.82
C ARG A 182 -17.50 -1.90 -5.24
N ALA A 183 -16.90 -3.02 -5.56
CA ALA A 183 -16.93 -3.59 -6.91
C ALA A 183 -16.72 -5.10 -6.91
N GLY A 184 -16.85 -5.67 -8.10
CA GLY A 184 -16.65 -7.10 -8.34
C GLY A 184 -17.81 -7.97 -7.80
N PRO A 185 -17.73 -9.29 -8.04
CA PRO A 185 -18.82 -10.23 -7.72
C PRO A 185 -19.09 -10.39 -6.21
N TRP A 186 -18.14 -9.96 -5.37
CA TRP A 186 -18.26 -10.01 -3.90
C TRP A 186 -18.63 -8.68 -3.27
N ASP A 187 -18.82 -7.66 -4.08
CA ASP A 187 -19.14 -6.30 -3.61
C ASP A 187 -18.20 -5.80 -2.51
N PHE A 188 -16.89 -6.02 -2.69
CA PHE A 188 -15.84 -5.56 -1.79
C PHE A 188 -15.20 -4.26 -2.28
N SER A 189 -14.57 -3.56 -1.34
CA SER A 189 -13.65 -2.45 -1.59
C SER A 189 -12.30 -2.74 -0.93
N CYS A 190 -11.30 -1.91 -1.19
CA CYS A 190 -10.05 -1.96 -0.41
C CYS A 190 -10.35 -1.76 1.08
N ALA A 191 -11.27 -0.85 1.42
CA ALA A 191 -11.71 -0.57 2.79
C ALA A 191 -12.37 -1.78 3.46
N SER A 192 -13.02 -2.69 2.73
CA SER A 192 -13.63 -3.91 3.30
C SER A 192 -12.60 -4.75 4.08
N CYS A 193 -11.33 -4.74 3.61
CA CYS A 193 -10.23 -5.45 4.25
C CYS A 193 -9.27 -4.52 5.01
N HIS A 194 -9.10 -3.27 4.56
CA HIS A 194 -8.06 -2.35 5.02
C HIS A 194 -8.61 -1.05 5.65
N GLY A 195 -9.92 -0.94 5.89
CA GLY A 195 -10.55 0.24 6.48
C GLY A 195 -10.65 0.22 8.01
N GLU A 196 -10.42 -0.93 8.66
CA GLU A 196 -10.58 -1.10 10.10
C GLU A 196 -9.42 -1.89 10.71
N ASP A 197 -9.19 -1.65 12.01
CA ASP A 197 -8.20 -2.42 12.78
C ASP A 197 -8.71 -3.84 13.05
N GLY A 198 -7.78 -4.80 13.20
CA GLY A 198 -8.09 -6.18 13.57
C GLY A 198 -8.58 -7.06 12.43
N LYS A 199 -8.77 -6.54 11.24
CA LYS A 199 -9.11 -7.37 10.06
C LYS A 199 -7.98 -8.35 9.75
N ARG A 200 -8.35 -9.55 9.36
CA ARG A 200 -7.42 -10.64 9.04
C ARG A 200 -7.84 -11.34 7.76
N ILE A 201 -6.84 -11.76 7.01
CA ILE A 201 -7.02 -12.71 5.91
C ILE A 201 -6.06 -13.89 6.11
N ARG A 202 -6.59 -15.11 6.11
CA ARG A 202 -5.83 -16.31 6.46
C ARG A 202 -5.19 -16.14 7.86
N THR A 203 -3.88 -16.21 7.98
CA THR A 203 -3.12 -16.03 9.22
C THR A 203 -2.50 -14.63 9.40
N GLN A 204 -2.81 -13.68 8.51
CA GLN A 204 -2.18 -12.35 8.49
C GLN A 204 -3.15 -11.28 8.97
N ASN A 205 -2.67 -10.42 9.88
CA ASN A 205 -3.35 -9.19 10.23
C ASN A 205 -3.16 -8.17 9.10
N LEU A 206 -4.26 -7.58 8.66
CA LEU A 206 -4.24 -6.57 7.61
C LEU A 206 -3.99 -5.18 8.21
N PRO A 207 -3.14 -4.36 7.58
CA PRO A 207 -2.95 -2.99 8.03
C PRO A 207 -4.20 -2.15 7.72
N ASN A 208 -4.62 -1.31 8.64
CA ASN A 208 -5.65 -0.30 8.40
C ASN A 208 -5.02 0.88 7.64
N LEU A 209 -5.32 1.02 6.36
CA LEU A 209 -4.71 2.01 5.47
C LEU A 209 -5.31 3.41 5.61
N SER A 210 -6.45 3.53 6.30
CA SER A 210 -7.05 4.83 6.66
C SER A 210 -6.33 5.50 7.83
N LYS A 211 -5.47 4.76 8.54
CA LYS A 211 -4.70 5.26 9.69
C LYS A 211 -3.22 5.33 9.38
N LYS A 212 -2.55 6.33 9.95
CA LYS A 212 -1.14 6.60 9.72
C LYS A 212 -0.24 5.39 9.96
N GLU A 213 -0.42 4.68 11.07
CA GLU A 213 0.40 3.52 11.45
C GLU A 213 0.21 2.35 10.48
N GLY A 214 -1.03 2.10 10.07
CA GLY A 214 -1.37 1.04 9.13
C GLY A 214 -0.89 1.38 7.72
N ALA A 215 -1.12 2.61 7.26
CA ALA A 215 -0.63 3.09 5.98
C ALA A 215 0.90 3.03 5.90
N ASN A 216 1.60 3.44 6.97
CA ASN A 216 3.06 3.31 7.05
C ASN A 216 3.51 1.85 6.93
N ARG A 217 2.92 0.94 7.69
CA ARG A 217 3.26 -0.49 7.66
C ARG A 217 3.08 -1.11 6.28
N ALA A 218 2.08 -0.64 5.54
CA ALA A 218 1.87 -1.06 4.16
C ALA A 218 2.88 -0.43 3.19
N PHE A 219 3.15 0.86 3.30
CA PHE A 219 3.93 1.63 2.31
C PHE A 219 5.45 1.50 2.50
N GLN A 220 5.94 1.50 3.75
CA GLN A 220 7.36 1.67 4.10
C GLN A 220 8.31 0.60 3.56
N GLY A 221 7.82 -0.60 3.23
CA GLY A 221 8.66 -1.72 2.83
C GLY A 221 8.52 -2.13 1.36
N TRP A 222 7.94 -1.27 0.52
CA TRP A 222 7.83 -1.51 -0.91
C TRP A 222 8.81 -0.61 -1.70
N PRO A 223 9.39 -1.10 -2.79
CA PRO A 223 9.29 -2.44 -3.41
C PRO A 223 9.64 -3.56 -2.43
N GLY A 224 9.03 -4.72 -2.61
CA GLY A 224 9.20 -5.84 -1.70
C GLY A 224 9.61 -7.15 -2.40
N TYR A 225 10.65 -7.80 -1.89
CA TYR A 225 10.98 -9.15 -2.27
C TYR A 225 9.97 -10.11 -1.63
N ARG A 226 9.19 -10.81 -2.45
CA ARG A 226 8.22 -11.77 -1.96
C ARG A 226 8.81 -13.16 -1.90
N MET A 227 8.99 -13.69 -0.67
CA MET A 227 9.60 -15.02 -0.45
C MET A 227 8.83 -16.15 -1.15
N THR A 228 7.50 -16.06 -1.22
CA THR A 228 6.65 -17.07 -1.86
C THR A 228 6.83 -17.17 -3.37
N GLY A 229 7.28 -16.09 -4.01
CA GLY A 229 7.51 -16.03 -5.45
C GLY A 229 8.96 -15.92 -5.85
N GLY A 230 9.87 -15.68 -4.89
CA GLY A 230 11.28 -15.49 -5.17
C GLY A 230 11.61 -14.25 -6.02
N LEU A 231 10.72 -13.26 -6.07
CA LEU A 231 10.82 -12.12 -6.97
C LEU A 231 10.57 -10.79 -6.26
N MET A 232 11.17 -9.74 -6.83
CA MET A 232 10.92 -8.37 -6.44
C MET A 232 9.64 -7.85 -7.09
N HIS A 233 8.81 -7.15 -6.32
CA HIS A 233 7.55 -6.55 -6.77
C HIS A 233 7.41 -5.11 -6.30
N THR A 234 6.71 -4.30 -7.10
CA THR A 234 6.40 -2.89 -6.79
C THR A 234 5.03 -2.73 -6.14
N LEU A 235 4.71 -1.50 -5.71
CA LEU A 235 3.35 -1.16 -5.27
C LEU A 235 2.35 -1.22 -6.41
N GLN A 236 2.72 -0.85 -7.65
CA GLN A 236 1.89 -1.04 -8.83
C GLN A 236 1.47 -2.51 -8.98
N TRP A 237 2.45 -3.42 -8.90
CA TRP A 237 2.17 -4.85 -8.93
C TRP A 237 1.23 -5.26 -7.79
N ARG A 238 1.49 -4.79 -6.56
CA ARG A 238 0.67 -5.16 -5.39
C ARG A 238 -0.77 -4.70 -5.51
N MET A 239 -1.01 -3.49 -5.98
CA MET A 239 -2.37 -3.00 -6.19
C MET A 239 -3.09 -3.81 -7.26
N ASN A 240 -2.47 -3.98 -8.42
CA ASN A 240 -3.04 -4.81 -9.49
C ASN A 240 -3.31 -6.26 -9.04
N ASP A 241 -2.43 -6.85 -8.22
CA ASP A 241 -2.63 -8.20 -7.65
C ASP A 241 -3.87 -8.24 -6.72
N CYS A 242 -4.12 -7.19 -5.93
CA CYS A 242 -5.34 -7.08 -5.13
C CYS A 242 -6.59 -6.98 -6.01
N PHE A 243 -6.59 -6.12 -7.02
CA PHE A 243 -7.70 -6.00 -7.98
C PHE A 243 -8.01 -7.36 -8.62
N ARG A 244 -6.99 -8.04 -9.13
CA ARG A 244 -7.12 -9.37 -9.74
C ARG A 244 -7.68 -10.41 -8.77
N GLN A 245 -7.14 -10.50 -7.55
CA GLN A 245 -7.55 -11.50 -6.56
C GLN A 245 -8.97 -11.27 -6.06
N GLN A 246 -9.39 -10.02 -5.92
CA GLN A 246 -10.74 -9.65 -5.49
C GLN A 246 -11.72 -9.58 -6.66
N ARG A 247 -11.27 -9.85 -7.89
CA ARG A 247 -12.07 -9.77 -9.12
C ARG A 247 -12.72 -8.38 -9.30
N PHE A 248 -12.03 -7.36 -8.89
CA PHE A 248 -12.42 -5.99 -9.21
C PHE A 248 -12.17 -5.72 -10.71
N PRO A 249 -12.86 -4.72 -11.30
CA PRO A 249 -12.47 -4.20 -12.60
C PRO A 249 -11.00 -3.81 -12.55
N GLU A 250 -10.15 -4.49 -13.34
CA GLU A 250 -8.71 -4.27 -13.28
C GLU A 250 -8.33 -2.97 -14.01
N PRO A 251 -7.65 -2.02 -13.34
CA PRO A 251 -7.07 -0.87 -14.02
C PRO A 251 -5.91 -1.32 -14.92
N GLY A 252 -5.55 -0.49 -15.89
CA GLY A 252 -4.33 -0.71 -16.67
C GLY A 252 -3.10 -0.73 -15.76
N TYR A 253 -2.09 -1.56 -16.10
CA TYR A 253 -0.83 -1.56 -15.37
C TYR A 253 -0.08 -0.24 -15.60
N ALA A 254 0.54 0.29 -14.54
CA ALA A 254 1.14 1.61 -14.51
C ALA A 254 0.15 2.76 -14.83
N SER A 255 -1.14 2.56 -14.55
CA SER A 255 -2.19 3.55 -14.80
C SER A 255 -2.21 4.67 -13.77
N GLU A 256 -2.84 5.79 -14.12
CA GLU A 256 -3.08 6.92 -13.22
C GLU A 256 -3.98 6.52 -12.04
N THR A 257 -4.99 5.69 -12.29
CA THR A 257 -5.87 5.13 -11.24
C THR A 257 -5.07 4.50 -10.09
N ILE A 258 -4.01 3.75 -10.40
CA ILE A 258 -3.15 3.18 -9.35
C ILE A 258 -2.27 4.27 -8.71
N ALA A 259 -1.80 5.25 -9.48
CA ALA A 259 -1.04 6.37 -8.92
C ALA A 259 -1.88 7.18 -7.93
N ASP A 260 -3.18 7.38 -8.20
CA ASP A 260 -4.11 8.07 -7.31
C ASP A 260 -4.35 7.28 -6.01
N LEU A 261 -4.60 5.97 -6.13
CA LEU A 261 -4.73 5.08 -4.96
C LEU A 261 -3.44 5.08 -4.12
N LEU A 262 -2.27 5.06 -4.76
CA LEU A 262 -0.98 5.16 -4.07
C LEU A 262 -0.75 6.55 -3.47
N THR A 263 -1.33 7.60 -4.04
CA THR A 263 -1.30 8.95 -3.45
C THR A 263 -2.06 8.98 -2.13
N TYR A 264 -3.28 8.43 -2.09
CA TYR A 264 -4.05 8.29 -0.84
C TYR A 264 -3.25 7.52 0.23
N MET A 265 -2.72 6.35 -0.10
CA MET A 265 -1.94 5.53 0.83
C MET A 265 -0.66 6.21 1.29
N GLY A 266 0.06 6.86 0.38
CA GLY A 266 1.32 7.53 0.67
C GLY A 266 1.15 8.77 1.53
N VAL A 267 0.12 9.59 1.28
CA VAL A 267 -0.22 10.75 2.11
C VAL A 267 -0.60 10.33 3.52
N ASN A 268 -1.39 9.25 3.66
CA ASN A 268 -1.74 8.70 4.98
C ASN A 268 -0.50 8.17 5.72
N ALA A 269 0.56 7.77 5.01
CA ALA A 269 1.83 7.34 5.60
C ALA A 269 2.83 8.49 5.88
N ASN A 270 2.53 9.73 5.50
CA ASN A 270 3.44 10.87 5.62
C ASN A 270 3.98 11.05 7.04
N GLY A 271 5.27 11.42 7.11
CA GLY A 271 6.00 11.66 8.35
C GLY A 271 6.63 10.42 8.96
N ASN A 272 6.26 9.22 8.54
CA ASN A 272 6.90 7.98 8.93
C ASN A 272 8.18 7.71 8.14
N ARG A 273 9.08 6.87 8.69
CA ARG A 273 10.32 6.51 8.00
C ARG A 273 10.08 5.39 7.00
N TYR A 274 10.65 5.56 5.83
CA TYR A 274 10.72 4.51 4.80
C TYR A 274 11.88 3.55 5.13
N SER A 275 11.61 2.27 5.13
CA SER A 275 12.58 1.22 5.48
C SER A 275 12.92 0.27 4.33
N GLY A 276 12.23 0.39 3.18
CA GLY A 276 12.45 -0.50 2.04
C GLY A 276 13.63 -0.11 1.16
N PRO A 277 13.87 -0.85 0.10
CA PRO A 277 13.21 -2.10 -0.30
C PRO A 277 13.24 -3.17 0.79
N GLY A 278 12.12 -3.88 0.95
CA GLY A 278 11.95 -4.81 2.07
C GLY A 278 11.62 -6.24 1.64
N ILE A 279 11.45 -7.11 2.64
CA ILE A 279 10.96 -8.47 2.44
C ILE A 279 9.47 -8.51 2.77
N LYS A 280 8.70 -9.20 1.92
CA LYS A 280 7.27 -9.43 2.08
C LYS A 280 6.95 -10.93 1.98
N ARG A 281 5.93 -11.34 2.69
CA ARG A 281 5.39 -12.70 2.60
C ARG A 281 4.67 -12.94 1.29
#